data_5b93c25582382a5eaa152a32dc09991f
#
_entry.id   5b93c25582382a5eaa152a32dc09991f
#
_cell.length_a   1.000
_cell.length_b   1.000
_cell.length_c   1.000
_cell.angle_alpha   90.00
_cell.angle_beta   90.00
_cell.angle_gamma   90.00
#
_symmetry.space_group_name_H-M   'P 1'
#
loop_
_entity.id
_entity.type
_entity.pdbx_description
1 polymer ?
#
loop_
_entity_poly.entity_id
_entity_poly.type
_entity_poly.pdbx_seq_one_letter_code
_entity_poly.pdbx_strand_id
1 'polypeptide(L)'
;ETLVRTGELPQLTELRGAVPAGVVQMLRLPGLGPKKVKALHEELGINDLDGLKAACEAGTVATMKGFGAKTQQKILEGLRFVGKVGQRVRIDEAYPLGIALLERLKQLPGVQRATLCGSLRRRRETAKDIDIVVSSNDPKPIMAAFVALPEVMQVTGHGDTKSSIVAAMHLGSHKVILNADLRVVPDDVFAVTMLHFTGSKAHNIRLRQRALDRGLTLNDYALAKGKKSIDCETEEDVYKALDLVYVPPELREDTGEIEAAEEDALPTLVEIGDIRGVFHNHSTYSDGAATVEEMALAAKKLGFEYFGIGDHSQSLKVARGMSIAQVKQQHREIDALNEHLTGMRVFKGVESDILEDGSLDYPDEVLRTFDYVVASVHTLFGMPEAEMTARVCKALSHPATTMLGHATGRLLLRREGYKIDLDEVLNCAAKYGKMIEINAHPVRLDLDWTYVKRAKAMGITIVINPDAHSTEELSLYAYGVDVARRGWLEKADVFNTRTAKEVAKEFERRKAEWAE
;
A
#
# COMPACT_ATOMS: atom_id res chain seq x y z
N GLU A 1 24.54 -5.73 -22.67
CA GLU A 1 24.58 -5.10 -23.99
C GLU A 1 23.37 -5.48 -24.84
N THR A 2 23.04 -6.79 -24.93
CA THR A 2 21.86 -7.29 -25.68
C THR A 2 20.54 -6.76 -25.11
N LEU A 3 20.35 -6.77 -23.80
CA LEU A 3 19.14 -6.25 -23.12
C LEU A 3 18.91 -4.76 -23.40
N VAL A 4 19.99 -3.96 -23.39
CA VAL A 4 19.94 -2.51 -23.63
C VAL A 4 19.64 -2.19 -25.10
N ARG A 5 20.05 -3.06 -26.02
CA ARG A 5 19.91 -2.87 -27.47
C ARG A 5 18.62 -3.41 -28.06
N THR A 6 18.09 -4.48 -27.49
CA THR A 6 16.93 -5.20 -28.04
C THR A 6 15.72 -5.23 -27.09
N GLY A 7 15.88 -4.82 -25.83
CA GLY A 7 14.83 -4.96 -24.79
C GLY A 7 14.61 -6.43 -24.35
N GLU A 8 15.33 -7.38 -24.90
CA GLU A 8 15.17 -8.81 -24.65
C GLU A 8 16.47 -9.49 -24.24
N LEU A 9 16.38 -10.44 -23.32
CA LEU A 9 17.45 -11.37 -22.96
C LEU A 9 17.10 -12.75 -23.53
N PRO A 10 17.81 -13.26 -24.54
CA PRO A 10 17.52 -14.58 -25.13
C PRO A 10 17.45 -15.71 -24.10
N GLN A 11 18.32 -15.70 -23.10
CA GLN A 11 18.33 -16.66 -22.00
C GLN A 11 17.04 -16.57 -21.13
N LEU A 12 16.48 -15.37 -20.94
CA LEU A 12 15.23 -15.19 -20.22
C LEU A 12 14.02 -15.68 -21.01
N THR A 13 14.05 -15.50 -22.33
CA THR A 13 13.02 -16.00 -23.26
C THR A 13 13.03 -17.53 -23.32
N GLU A 14 14.21 -18.14 -23.35
CA GLU A 14 14.39 -19.58 -23.29
C GLU A 14 13.91 -20.17 -21.95
N LEU A 15 14.27 -19.55 -20.81
CA LEU A 15 13.81 -19.95 -19.48
C LEU A 15 12.28 -19.80 -19.32
N ARG A 16 11.68 -18.76 -19.89
CA ARG A 16 10.22 -18.57 -19.90
C ARG A 16 9.49 -19.61 -20.75
N GLY A 17 10.13 -20.08 -21.84
CA GLY A 17 9.59 -21.17 -22.65
C GLY A 17 9.68 -22.54 -21.96
N ALA A 18 10.65 -22.72 -21.06
CA ALA A 18 10.88 -23.97 -20.34
C ALA A 18 10.02 -24.15 -19.08
N VAL A 19 9.45 -23.07 -18.52
CA VAL A 19 8.66 -23.12 -17.29
C VAL A 19 7.25 -22.59 -17.55
N PRO A 20 6.19 -23.40 -17.38
CA PRO A 20 4.80 -22.96 -17.52
C PRO A 20 4.48 -21.76 -16.61
N ALA A 21 3.71 -20.79 -17.12
CA ALA A 21 3.34 -19.59 -16.38
C ALA A 21 2.65 -19.89 -15.04
N GLY A 22 1.87 -20.97 -14.98
CA GLY A 22 1.20 -21.43 -13.74
C GLY A 22 2.18 -21.92 -12.68
N VAL A 23 3.34 -22.49 -13.07
CA VAL A 23 4.40 -22.87 -12.13
C VAL A 23 5.00 -21.64 -11.43
N VAL A 24 5.17 -20.54 -12.17
CA VAL A 24 5.65 -19.28 -11.60
C VAL A 24 4.64 -18.69 -10.61
N GLN A 25 3.34 -18.88 -10.86
CA GLN A 25 2.29 -18.43 -9.92
C GLN A 25 2.37 -19.14 -8.56
N MET A 26 2.84 -20.39 -8.50
CA MET A 26 3.01 -21.11 -7.24
C MET A 26 4.05 -20.46 -6.31
N LEU A 27 5.00 -19.69 -6.83
CA LEU A 27 5.96 -18.92 -6.02
C LEU A 27 5.31 -17.83 -5.18
N ARG A 28 4.07 -17.46 -5.50
CA ARG A 28 3.27 -16.49 -4.72
C ARG A 28 2.68 -17.09 -3.45
N LEU A 29 2.69 -18.42 -3.31
CA LEU A 29 2.10 -19.09 -2.16
C LEU A 29 3.09 -19.14 -0.99
N PRO A 30 2.63 -18.83 0.24
CA PRO A 30 3.44 -18.92 1.45
C PRO A 30 4.06 -20.31 1.63
N GLY A 31 5.37 -20.36 1.87
CA GLY A 31 6.09 -21.60 2.10
C GLY A 31 6.49 -22.40 0.85
N LEU A 32 6.19 -21.88 -0.35
CA LEU A 32 6.66 -22.43 -1.63
C LEU A 32 7.76 -21.57 -2.23
N GLY A 33 9.00 -21.87 -1.85
CA GLY A 33 10.18 -21.30 -2.53
C GLY A 33 10.52 -22.04 -3.82
N PRO A 34 11.49 -21.51 -4.65
CA PRO A 34 11.84 -22.07 -5.96
C PRO A 34 12.16 -23.57 -5.96
N LYS A 35 12.87 -24.06 -4.93
CA LYS A 35 13.23 -25.50 -4.81
C LYS A 35 11.99 -26.39 -4.65
N LYS A 36 11.01 -25.94 -3.86
CA LYS A 36 9.77 -26.69 -3.64
C LYS A 36 8.85 -26.65 -4.86
N VAL A 37 8.73 -25.48 -5.50
CA VAL A 37 7.94 -25.34 -6.73
C VAL A 37 8.53 -26.23 -7.84
N LYS A 38 9.85 -26.26 -7.98
CA LYS A 38 10.53 -27.16 -8.92
C LYS A 38 10.21 -28.62 -8.65
N ALA A 39 10.29 -29.07 -7.39
CA ALA A 39 9.95 -30.44 -7.03
C ALA A 39 8.48 -30.80 -7.33
N LEU A 40 7.53 -29.90 -7.03
CA LEU A 40 6.11 -30.09 -7.36
C LEU A 40 5.87 -30.24 -8.86
N HIS A 41 6.59 -29.45 -9.67
CA HIS A 41 6.51 -29.51 -11.12
C HIS A 41 7.14 -30.78 -11.70
N GLU A 42 8.38 -31.09 -11.29
CA GLU A 42 9.16 -32.20 -11.87
C GLU A 42 8.69 -33.56 -11.37
N GLU A 43 8.30 -33.70 -10.08
CA GLU A 43 7.95 -35.02 -9.50
C GLU A 43 6.46 -35.34 -9.60
N LEU A 44 5.57 -34.34 -9.56
CA LEU A 44 4.11 -34.52 -9.62
C LEU A 44 3.48 -33.98 -10.92
N GLY A 45 4.24 -33.37 -11.81
CA GLY A 45 3.71 -32.79 -13.04
C GLY A 45 2.75 -31.62 -12.84
N ILE A 46 2.84 -30.92 -11.70
CA ILE A 46 1.93 -29.84 -11.37
C ILE A 46 2.34 -28.57 -12.12
N ASN A 47 1.45 -28.04 -12.95
CA ASN A 47 1.73 -26.92 -13.85
C ASN A 47 0.98 -25.61 -13.48
N ASP A 48 0.00 -25.67 -12.56
CA ASP A 48 -0.83 -24.54 -12.17
C ASP A 48 -1.36 -24.68 -10.73
N LEU A 49 -2.09 -23.66 -10.26
CA LEU A 49 -2.64 -23.63 -8.92
C LEU A 49 -3.79 -24.63 -8.70
N ASP A 50 -4.54 -24.96 -9.77
CA ASP A 50 -5.66 -25.91 -9.67
C ASP A 50 -5.12 -27.36 -9.54
N GLY A 51 -4.09 -27.70 -10.31
CA GLY A 51 -3.36 -28.97 -10.15
C GLY A 51 -2.72 -29.10 -8.78
N LEU A 52 -2.14 -28.01 -8.26
CA LEU A 52 -1.58 -28.00 -6.91
C LEU A 52 -2.67 -28.18 -5.83
N LYS A 53 -3.82 -27.55 -6.01
CA LYS A 53 -4.96 -27.71 -5.11
C LYS A 53 -5.45 -29.16 -5.08
N ALA A 54 -5.67 -29.76 -6.24
CA ALA A 54 -6.10 -31.15 -6.37
C ALA A 54 -5.10 -32.13 -5.72
N ALA A 55 -3.79 -31.93 -5.94
CA ALA A 55 -2.75 -32.75 -5.33
C ALA A 55 -2.68 -32.61 -3.81
N CYS A 56 -2.90 -31.39 -3.28
CA CYS A 56 -2.99 -31.17 -1.83
C CYS A 56 -4.25 -31.79 -1.23
N GLU A 57 -5.40 -31.69 -1.87
CA GLU A 57 -6.66 -32.29 -1.41
C GLU A 57 -6.60 -33.83 -1.45
N ALA A 58 -5.90 -34.40 -2.41
CA ALA A 58 -5.61 -35.84 -2.48
C ALA A 58 -4.55 -36.32 -1.47
N GLY A 59 -3.88 -35.42 -0.75
CA GLY A 59 -2.82 -35.76 0.21
C GLY A 59 -1.46 -36.08 -0.42
N THR A 60 -1.33 -36.03 -1.74
CA THR A 60 -0.12 -36.43 -2.49
C THR A 60 1.08 -35.56 -2.17
N VAL A 61 0.86 -34.26 -1.95
CA VAL A 61 1.92 -33.31 -1.62
C VAL A 61 2.55 -33.62 -0.26
N ALA A 62 1.76 -34.08 0.72
CA ALA A 62 2.28 -34.40 2.06
C ALA A 62 3.23 -35.60 2.07
N THR A 63 3.17 -36.48 1.06
CA THR A 63 4.05 -37.66 0.94
C THR A 63 5.40 -37.37 0.31
N MET A 64 5.55 -36.18 -0.33
CA MET A 64 6.82 -35.79 -0.95
C MET A 64 7.90 -35.45 0.08
N LYS A 65 9.15 -35.81 -0.26
CA LYS A 65 10.31 -35.48 0.56
C LYS A 65 10.45 -33.96 0.75
N GLY A 66 10.43 -33.48 1.99
CA GLY A 66 10.57 -32.04 2.34
C GLY A 66 9.26 -31.26 2.40
N PHE A 67 8.10 -31.92 2.22
CA PHE A 67 6.78 -31.25 2.35
C PHE A 67 6.07 -31.60 3.67
N GLY A 68 5.60 -32.81 3.87
CA GLY A 68 4.85 -33.20 5.07
C GLY A 68 3.49 -32.51 5.23
N ALA A 69 2.65 -33.04 6.13
CA ALA A 69 1.26 -32.59 6.34
C ALA A 69 1.14 -31.08 6.69
N LYS A 70 2.05 -30.56 7.51
CA LYS A 70 2.04 -29.13 7.91
C LYS A 70 2.32 -28.19 6.73
N THR A 71 3.18 -28.61 5.79
CA THR A 71 3.46 -27.82 4.58
C THR A 71 2.27 -27.86 3.62
N GLN A 72 1.67 -29.05 3.41
CA GLN A 72 0.47 -29.19 2.60
C GLN A 72 -0.68 -28.34 3.15
N GLN A 73 -0.89 -28.34 4.47
CA GLN A 73 -1.92 -27.50 5.10
C GLN A 73 -1.69 -25.99 4.83
N LYS A 74 -0.44 -25.52 4.95
CA LYS A 74 -0.10 -24.13 4.63
C LYS A 74 -0.31 -23.79 3.15
N ILE A 75 -0.06 -24.73 2.25
CA ILE A 75 -0.32 -24.55 0.81
C ILE A 75 -1.83 -24.42 0.58
N LEU A 76 -2.66 -25.29 1.19
CA LEU A 76 -4.12 -25.22 1.09
C LEU A 76 -4.68 -23.90 1.65
N GLU A 77 -4.15 -23.41 2.75
CA GLU A 77 -4.50 -22.10 3.31
C GLU A 77 -4.13 -20.97 2.35
N GLY A 78 -2.93 -21.01 1.78
CA GLY A 78 -2.49 -20.06 0.76
C GLY A 78 -3.35 -20.08 -0.51
N LEU A 79 -3.75 -21.27 -0.98
CA LEU A 79 -4.65 -21.42 -2.13
C LEU A 79 -6.06 -20.89 -1.84
N ARG A 80 -6.59 -21.13 -0.64
CA ARG A 80 -7.87 -20.56 -0.19
C ARG A 80 -7.80 -19.04 -0.12
N PHE A 81 -6.67 -18.49 0.34
CA PHE A 81 -6.44 -17.05 0.39
C PHE A 81 -6.39 -16.46 -1.02
N VAL A 82 -5.63 -17.04 -1.94
CA VAL A 82 -5.58 -16.63 -3.36
C VAL A 82 -6.96 -16.73 -4.01
N GLY A 83 -7.75 -17.75 -3.69
CA GLY A 83 -9.13 -17.89 -4.16
C GLY A 83 -10.09 -16.83 -3.59
N LYS A 84 -9.92 -16.40 -2.32
CA LYS A 84 -10.69 -15.30 -1.69
C LYS A 84 -10.32 -13.93 -2.25
N VAL A 85 -9.04 -13.72 -2.53
CA VAL A 85 -8.51 -12.47 -3.07
C VAL A 85 -9.00 -12.25 -4.51
N GLY A 86 -9.32 -13.33 -5.23
CA GLY A 86 -9.75 -13.29 -6.63
C GLY A 86 -8.66 -12.69 -7.54
N GLN A 87 -9.09 -12.07 -8.64
CA GLN A 87 -8.20 -11.40 -9.60
C GLN A 87 -7.87 -9.95 -9.15
N ARG A 88 -7.59 -9.73 -7.86
CA ARG A 88 -7.21 -8.39 -7.40
C ARG A 88 -5.74 -8.10 -7.70
N VAL A 89 -5.45 -6.83 -7.91
CA VAL A 89 -4.12 -6.28 -8.20
C VAL A 89 -3.84 -5.17 -7.20
N ARG A 90 -2.59 -5.01 -6.77
CA ARG A 90 -2.21 -3.91 -5.87
C ARG A 90 -2.34 -2.57 -6.57
N ILE A 91 -2.48 -1.51 -5.80
CA ILE A 91 -2.66 -0.15 -6.32
C ILE A 91 -1.46 0.31 -7.15
N ASP A 92 -0.23 -0.03 -6.77
CA ASP A 92 0.99 0.32 -7.49
C ASP A 92 1.09 -0.34 -8.89
N GLU A 93 0.37 -1.43 -9.08
CA GLU A 93 0.25 -2.13 -10.36
C GLU A 93 -1.00 -1.66 -11.15
N ALA A 94 -2.13 -1.48 -10.47
CA ALA A 94 -3.41 -1.14 -11.09
C ALA A 94 -3.50 0.33 -11.52
N TYR A 95 -2.98 1.24 -10.68
CA TYR A 95 -3.09 2.68 -10.92
C TYR A 95 -2.33 3.16 -12.17
N PRO A 96 -1.09 2.72 -12.43
CA PRO A 96 -0.39 3.07 -13.68
C PRO A 96 -1.14 2.61 -14.94
N LEU A 97 -1.72 1.41 -14.94
CA LEU A 97 -2.54 0.94 -16.06
C LEU A 97 -3.80 1.81 -16.21
N GLY A 98 -4.47 2.14 -15.11
CA GLY A 98 -5.63 3.03 -15.11
C GLY A 98 -5.30 4.42 -15.67
N ILE A 99 -4.16 5.00 -15.27
CA ILE A 99 -3.69 6.29 -15.79
C ILE A 99 -3.35 6.20 -17.29
N ALA A 100 -2.68 5.13 -17.72
CA ALA A 100 -2.36 4.96 -19.15
C ALA A 100 -3.64 4.95 -20.02
N LEU A 101 -4.67 4.22 -19.61
CA LEU A 101 -5.97 4.20 -20.30
C LEU A 101 -6.65 5.58 -20.26
N LEU A 102 -6.65 6.24 -19.11
CA LEU A 102 -7.25 7.55 -18.92
C LEU A 102 -6.60 8.62 -19.81
N GLU A 103 -5.27 8.68 -19.86
CA GLU A 103 -4.54 9.67 -20.65
C GLU A 103 -4.77 9.47 -22.16
N ARG A 104 -4.88 8.22 -22.63
CA ARG A 104 -5.27 7.98 -24.03
C ARG A 104 -6.69 8.46 -24.33
N LEU A 105 -7.63 8.23 -23.42
CA LEU A 105 -9.01 8.68 -23.58
C LEU A 105 -9.12 10.22 -23.61
N LYS A 106 -8.38 10.91 -22.74
CA LYS A 106 -8.34 12.38 -22.71
C LYS A 106 -7.88 13.03 -24.02
N GLN A 107 -7.07 12.31 -24.80
CA GLN A 107 -6.54 12.80 -26.08
C GLN A 107 -7.52 12.61 -27.24
N LEU A 108 -8.62 11.87 -27.06
CA LEU A 108 -9.57 11.61 -28.13
C LEU A 108 -10.42 12.86 -28.43
N PRO A 109 -10.68 13.16 -29.72
CA PRO A 109 -11.59 14.23 -30.11
C PRO A 109 -12.99 14.01 -29.51
N GLY A 110 -13.60 15.09 -29.02
CA GLY A 110 -14.96 15.07 -28.46
C GLY A 110 -15.02 14.68 -26.97
N VAL A 111 -13.94 14.31 -26.34
CA VAL A 111 -13.84 14.14 -24.88
C VAL A 111 -13.78 15.52 -24.23
N GLN A 112 -14.72 15.80 -23.32
CA GLN A 112 -14.76 17.04 -22.55
C GLN A 112 -14.14 16.87 -21.17
N ARG A 113 -14.54 15.83 -20.44
CA ARG A 113 -14.01 15.44 -19.14
C ARG A 113 -13.76 13.93 -19.11
N ALA A 114 -12.75 13.49 -18.37
CA ALA A 114 -12.47 12.07 -18.15
C ALA A 114 -11.81 11.86 -16.79
N THR A 115 -12.18 10.82 -16.08
CA THR A 115 -11.65 10.50 -14.76
C THR A 115 -11.65 9.01 -14.47
N LEU A 116 -10.69 8.56 -13.65
CA LEU A 116 -10.77 7.28 -12.95
C LEU A 116 -11.85 7.38 -11.87
N CYS A 117 -12.54 6.27 -11.65
CA CYS A 117 -13.54 6.11 -10.61
C CYS A 117 -13.22 4.87 -9.74
N GLY A 118 -14.22 4.32 -9.06
CA GLY A 118 -14.15 3.09 -8.32
C GLY A 118 -13.10 3.09 -7.20
N SER A 119 -12.57 1.91 -6.95
CA SER A 119 -11.58 1.69 -5.88
C SER A 119 -10.27 2.44 -6.10
N LEU A 120 -9.86 2.69 -7.34
CA LEU A 120 -8.65 3.43 -7.66
C LEU A 120 -8.76 4.91 -7.28
N ARG A 121 -9.91 5.55 -7.54
CA ARG A 121 -10.12 6.95 -7.13
C ARG A 121 -10.21 7.08 -5.62
N ARG A 122 -10.76 6.09 -4.93
CA ARG A 122 -10.78 6.04 -3.47
C ARG A 122 -9.46 5.59 -2.84
N ARG A 123 -8.40 5.42 -3.64
CA ARG A 123 -7.07 5.03 -3.18
C ARG A 123 -7.03 3.75 -2.35
N ARG A 124 -7.82 2.73 -2.75
CA ARG A 124 -7.77 1.43 -2.07
C ARG A 124 -6.48 0.70 -2.39
N GLU A 125 -5.96 -0.02 -1.42
CA GLU A 125 -4.69 -0.77 -1.48
C GLU A 125 -4.65 -1.79 -2.64
N THR A 126 -5.82 -2.26 -3.05
CA THR A 126 -5.98 -3.21 -4.15
C THR A 126 -7.22 -2.90 -4.98
N ALA A 127 -7.15 -3.14 -6.29
CA ALA A 127 -8.26 -3.01 -7.22
C ALA A 127 -8.62 -4.36 -7.85
N LYS A 128 -9.89 -4.55 -8.23
CA LYS A 128 -10.38 -5.70 -9.00
C LYS A 128 -10.56 -5.33 -10.47
N ASP A 129 -10.91 -4.09 -10.71
CA ASP A 129 -11.25 -3.50 -11.99
C ASP A 129 -10.85 -2.03 -12.03
N ILE A 130 -10.84 -1.47 -13.21
CA ILE A 130 -10.59 -0.05 -13.49
C ILE A 130 -11.91 0.53 -14.01
N ASP A 131 -12.48 1.48 -13.29
CA ASP A 131 -13.67 2.22 -13.70
C ASP A 131 -13.26 3.58 -14.27
N ILE A 132 -13.73 3.89 -15.50
CA ILE A 132 -13.48 5.19 -16.15
C ILE A 132 -14.82 5.79 -16.57
N VAL A 133 -15.00 7.07 -16.27
CA VAL A 133 -16.14 7.87 -16.75
C VAL A 133 -15.62 8.98 -17.63
N VAL A 134 -16.25 9.15 -18.79
CA VAL A 134 -15.93 10.19 -19.77
C VAL A 134 -17.19 10.97 -20.11
N SER A 135 -17.10 12.29 -20.28
CA SER A 135 -18.18 13.09 -20.85
C SER A 135 -17.94 13.40 -22.33
N SER A 136 -18.98 13.17 -23.14
CA SER A 136 -19.00 13.50 -24.57
C SER A 136 -20.41 13.51 -25.11
N ASN A 137 -20.65 14.37 -26.13
CA ASN A 137 -21.90 14.40 -26.87
C ASN A 137 -21.96 13.33 -27.98
N ASP A 138 -20.82 12.74 -28.34
CA ASP A 138 -20.75 11.63 -29.31
C ASP A 138 -19.94 10.46 -28.72
N PRO A 139 -20.60 9.50 -28.06
CA PRO A 139 -19.94 8.39 -27.41
C PRO A 139 -19.36 7.34 -28.37
N LYS A 140 -19.92 7.16 -29.58
CA LYS A 140 -19.56 6.06 -30.47
C LYS A 140 -18.08 6.03 -30.90
N PRO A 141 -17.47 7.15 -31.35
CA PRO A 141 -16.06 7.16 -31.69
C PRO A 141 -15.16 6.83 -30.50
N ILE A 142 -15.54 7.31 -29.30
CA ILE A 142 -14.77 7.07 -28.06
C ILE A 142 -14.85 5.59 -27.67
N MET A 143 -16.04 4.98 -27.74
CA MET A 143 -16.23 3.54 -27.49
C MET A 143 -15.43 2.69 -28.47
N ALA A 144 -15.44 3.04 -29.77
CA ALA A 144 -14.65 2.35 -30.80
C ALA A 144 -13.15 2.49 -30.54
N ALA A 145 -12.68 3.67 -30.17
CA ALA A 145 -11.28 3.93 -29.84
C ALA A 145 -10.84 3.15 -28.59
N PHE A 146 -11.68 3.11 -27.54
CA PHE A 146 -11.36 2.40 -26.30
C PHE A 146 -11.12 0.91 -26.51
N VAL A 147 -11.94 0.24 -27.28
CA VAL A 147 -11.78 -1.20 -27.55
C VAL A 147 -10.62 -1.50 -28.52
N ALA A 148 -10.07 -0.49 -29.16
CA ALA A 148 -8.93 -0.58 -30.07
C ALA A 148 -7.60 -0.11 -29.45
N LEU A 149 -7.57 0.25 -28.15
CA LEU A 149 -6.35 0.68 -27.47
C LEU A 149 -5.29 -0.43 -27.47
N PRO A 150 -3.99 -0.10 -27.52
CA PRO A 150 -2.89 -1.08 -27.51
C PRO A 150 -2.87 -1.98 -26.26
N GLU A 151 -3.39 -1.47 -25.15
CA GLU A 151 -3.49 -2.19 -23.87
C GLU A 151 -4.58 -3.28 -23.87
N VAL A 152 -5.46 -3.31 -24.87
CA VAL A 152 -6.59 -4.26 -24.93
C VAL A 152 -6.12 -5.65 -25.31
N MET A 153 -6.34 -6.61 -24.42
CA MET A 153 -6.15 -8.04 -24.71
C MET A 153 -7.43 -8.70 -25.24
N GLN A 154 -8.57 -8.29 -24.69
CA GLN A 154 -9.86 -8.87 -25.02
C GLN A 154 -10.96 -7.83 -24.81
N VAL A 155 -11.92 -7.79 -25.70
CA VAL A 155 -13.17 -7.04 -25.53
C VAL A 155 -14.20 -8.00 -24.93
N THR A 156 -14.72 -7.65 -23.74
CA THR A 156 -15.71 -8.47 -23.01
C THR A 156 -17.12 -7.90 -23.14
N GLY A 157 -17.23 -6.63 -23.53
CA GLY A 157 -18.51 -5.97 -23.83
C GLY A 157 -18.28 -4.71 -24.65
N HIS A 158 -19.13 -4.46 -25.64
CA HIS A 158 -19.08 -3.26 -26.47
C HIS A 158 -20.48 -2.77 -26.77
N GLY A 159 -20.84 -1.62 -26.23
CA GLY A 159 -22.13 -0.96 -26.39
C GLY A 159 -21.96 0.51 -26.71
N ASP A 160 -23.08 1.20 -26.94
CA ASP A 160 -23.09 2.61 -27.36
C ASP A 160 -22.51 3.57 -26.29
N THR A 161 -22.75 3.27 -25.01
CA THR A 161 -22.35 4.14 -23.87
C THR A 161 -21.57 3.41 -22.77
N LYS A 162 -21.43 2.07 -22.87
CA LYS A 162 -20.61 1.25 -21.98
C LYS A 162 -19.81 0.23 -22.78
N SER A 163 -18.51 0.15 -22.52
CA SER A 163 -17.64 -0.92 -23.01
C SER A 163 -16.79 -1.49 -21.89
N SER A 164 -16.51 -2.77 -21.99
CA SER A 164 -15.69 -3.53 -21.02
C SER A 164 -14.59 -4.28 -21.76
N ILE A 165 -13.38 -4.21 -21.23
CA ILE A 165 -12.20 -4.85 -21.80
C ILE A 165 -11.41 -5.59 -20.71
N VAL A 166 -10.59 -6.52 -21.13
CA VAL A 166 -9.42 -6.97 -20.35
C VAL A 166 -8.22 -6.20 -20.89
N ALA A 167 -7.63 -5.37 -20.05
CA ALA A 167 -6.45 -4.56 -20.40
C ALA A 167 -5.19 -5.12 -19.75
N ALA A 168 -4.04 -4.90 -20.38
CA ALA A 168 -2.75 -5.30 -19.85
C ALA A 168 -1.66 -4.27 -20.13
N MET A 169 -0.70 -4.18 -19.19
CA MET A 169 0.50 -3.37 -19.31
C MET A 169 1.70 -4.10 -18.70
N HIS A 170 2.89 -3.89 -19.26
CA HIS A 170 4.14 -4.34 -18.64
C HIS A 170 4.63 -3.31 -17.64
N LEU A 171 4.85 -3.74 -16.40
CA LEU A 171 5.53 -2.98 -15.35
C LEU A 171 6.83 -3.72 -15.00
N GLY A 172 7.94 -3.20 -15.49
CA GLY A 172 9.22 -3.88 -15.38
C GLY A 172 9.16 -5.30 -16.03
N SER A 173 9.46 -6.32 -15.24
CA SER A 173 9.52 -7.71 -15.72
C SER A 173 8.19 -8.47 -15.70
N HIS A 174 7.13 -7.91 -15.14
CA HIS A 174 5.84 -8.61 -15.05
C HIS A 174 4.72 -7.89 -15.81
N LYS A 175 3.69 -8.65 -16.16
CA LYS A 175 2.52 -8.17 -16.89
C LYS A 175 1.34 -8.06 -15.94
N VAL A 176 0.82 -6.86 -15.81
CA VAL A 176 -0.42 -6.56 -15.07
C VAL A 176 -1.60 -6.76 -16.01
N ILE A 177 -2.63 -7.44 -15.55
CA ILE A 177 -3.86 -7.70 -16.30
C ILE A 177 -5.05 -7.37 -15.41
N LEU A 178 -5.94 -6.50 -15.88
CA LEU A 178 -7.16 -6.10 -15.18
C LEU A 178 -8.32 -5.90 -16.14
N ASN A 179 -9.53 -6.10 -15.63
CA ASN A 179 -10.73 -5.63 -16.31
C ASN A 179 -10.79 -4.10 -16.24
N ALA A 180 -11.28 -3.47 -17.32
CA ALA A 180 -11.53 -2.04 -17.33
C ALA A 180 -12.89 -1.76 -17.99
N ASP A 181 -13.69 -0.94 -17.31
CA ASP A 181 -15.00 -0.50 -17.73
C ASP A 181 -14.94 1.00 -18.08
N LEU A 182 -15.39 1.33 -19.28
CA LEU A 182 -15.61 2.71 -19.72
C LEU A 182 -17.10 3.00 -19.79
N ARG A 183 -17.49 4.15 -19.22
CA ARG A 183 -18.80 4.78 -19.47
C ARG A 183 -18.62 6.14 -20.10
N VAL A 184 -19.38 6.41 -21.15
CA VAL A 184 -19.45 7.74 -21.76
C VAL A 184 -20.85 8.29 -21.56
N VAL A 185 -20.93 9.49 -21.00
CA VAL A 185 -22.19 10.16 -20.65
C VAL A 185 -22.19 11.61 -21.18
N PRO A 186 -23.37 12.24 -21.35
CA PRO A 186 -23.46 13.69 -21.56
C PRO A 186 -22.82 14.47 -20.40
N ASP A 187 -22.35 15.69 -20.68
CA ASP A 187 -21.59 16.47 -19.71
C ASP A 187 -22.41 16.94 -18.49
N ASP A 188 -23.69 17.19 -18.71
CA ASP A 188 -24.66 17.61 -17.67
C ASP A 188 -24.93 16.56 -16.59
N VAL A 189 -24.66 15.28 -16.87
CA VAL A 189 -24.80 14.18 -15.89
C VAL A 189 -23.45 13.67 -15.38
N PHE A 190 -22.33 14.20 -15.88
CA PHE A 190 -21.00 13.69 -15.58
C PHE A 190 -20.69 13.69 -14.07
N ALA A 191 -21.00 14.77 -13.36
CA ALA A 191 -20.70 14.90 -11.92
C ALA A 191 -21.43 13.83 -11.09
N VAL A 192 -22.72 13.62 -11.34
CA VAL A 192 -23.52 12.62 -10.63
C VAL A 192 -23.04 11.21 -10.97
N THR A 193 -22.72 10.96 -12.25
CA THR A 193 -22.19 9.67 -12.71
C THR A 193 -20.81 9.39 -12.08
N MET A 194 -19.92 10.37 -12.06
CA MET A 194 -18.60 10.27 -11.43
C MET A 194 -18.72 9.94 -9.94
N LEU A 195 -19.59 10.62 -9.21
CA LEU A 195 -19.87 10.34 -7.80
C LEU A 195 -20.37 8.90 -7.63
N HIS A 196 -21.35 8.49 -8.41
CA HIS A 196 -21.92 7.14 -8.32
C HIS A 196 -20.86 6.05 -8.57
N PHE A 197 -20.09 6.16 -9.68
CA PHE A 197 -19.07 5.18 -10.02
C PHE A 197 -17.81 5.25 -9.15
N THR A 198 -17.57 6.37 -8.49
CA THR A 198 -16.54 6.46 -7.44
C THR A 198 -16.90 5.57 -6.24
N GLY A 199 -18.17 5.55 -5.81
CA GLY A 199 -18.64 4.77 -4.67
C GLY A 199 -18.12 5.35 -3.33
N SER A 200 -18.01 4.54 -2.26
CA SER A 200 -18.25 3.08 -2.22
C SER A 200 -19.74 2.74 -2.41
N LYS A 201 -20.06 1.45 -2.54
CA LYS A 201 -21.46 1.01 -2.56
C LYS A 201 -22.18 1.43 -1.26
N ALA A 202 -21.54 1.28 -0.11
CA ALA A 202 -22.10 1.66 1.18
C ALA A 202 -22.35 3.17 1.24
N HIS A 203 -21.37 3.99 0.87
CA HIS A 203 -21.49 5.45 0.77
C HIS A 203 -22.66 5.87 -0.15
N ASN A 204 -22.76 5.28 -1.34
CA ASN A 204 -23.86 5.58 -2.27
C ASN A 204 -25.24 5.21 -1.70
N ILE A 205 -25.35 4.12 -0.94
CA ILE A 205 -26.60 3.75 -0.26
C ILE A 205 -27.00 4.85 0.73
N ARG A 206 -26.04 5.36 1.53
CA ARG A 206 -26.30 6.44 2.49
C ARG A 206 -26.71 7.74 1.80
N LEU A 207 -26.02 8.13 0.72
CA LEU A 207 -26.41 9.32 -0.05
C LEU A 207 -27.79 9.21 -0.67
N ARG A 208 -28.15 8.03 -1.23
CA ARG A 208 -29.48 7.78 -1.77
C ARG A 208 -30.57 7.86 -0.70
N GLN A 209 -30.33 7.27 0.47
CA GLN A 209 -31.28 7.38 1.59
C GLN A 209 -31.45 8.82 2.02
N ARG A 210 -30.33 9.56 2.17
CA ARG A 210 -30.38 10.99 2.51
C ARG A 210 -31.16 11.82 1.48
N ALA A 211 -31.01 11.53 0.20
CA ALA A 211 -31.78 12.18 -0.85
C ALA A 211 -33.29 11.93 -0.67
N LEU A 212 -33.69 10.67 -0.43
CA LEU A 212 -35.08 10.29 -0.18
C LEU A 212 -35.69 11.02 1.04
N ASP A 213 -34.93 11.12 2.13
CA ASP A 213 -35.35 11.82 3.36
C ASP A 213 -35.61 13.33 3.12
N ARG A 214 -35.07 13.88 2.01
CA ARG A 214 -35.26 15.28 1.57
C ARG A 214 -36.26 15.42 0.41
N GLY A 215 -36.96 14.35 0.08
CA GLY A 215 -37.91 14.33 -1.07
C GLY A 215 -37.21 14.45 -2.41
N LEU A 216 -35.95 14.06 -2.49
CA LEU A 216 -35.12 13.96 -3.71
C LEU A 216 -34.93 12.52 -4.11
N THR A 217 -34.50 12.29 -5.33
CA THR A 217 -34.03 10.97 -5.83
C THR A 217 -32.64 11.11 -6.39
N LEU A 218 -31.74 10.22 -5.99
CA LEU A 218 -30.37 10.13 -6.51
C LEU A 218 -30.17 8.77 -7.16
N ASN A 219 -29.80 8.74 -8.44
CA ASN A 219 -29.46 7.53 -9.17
C ASN A 219 -28.10 7.68 -9.88
N ASP A 220 -27.79 6.78 -10.79
CA ASP A 220 -26.50 6.73 -11.48
C ASP A 220 -26.21 7.94 -12.37
N TYR A 221 -27.27 8.67 -12.78
CA TYR A 221 -27.21 9.72 -13.79
C TYR A 221 -27.89 11.03 -13.39
N ALA A 222 -28.64 11.07 -12.30
CA ALA A 222 -29.39 12.26 -11.93
C ALA A 222 -29.61 12.39 -10.42
N LEU A 223 -29.60 13.62 -9.96
CA LEU A 223 -30.24 14.08 -8.73
C LEU A 223 -31.51 14.85 -9.15
N ALA A 224 -32.68 14.50 -8.61
CA ALA A 224 -33.95 15.08 -9.07
C ALA A 224 -34.94 15.33 -7.94
N LYS A 225 -35.83 16.32 -8.13
CA LYS A 225 -37.04 16.54 -7.31
C LYS A 225 -38.26 16.22 -8.15
N GLY A 226 -38.91 15.09 -7.87
CA GLY A 226 -39.98 14.57 -8.71
C GLY A 226 -39.48 14.29 -10.12
N LYS A 227 -40.02 15.01 -11.12
CA LYS A 227 -39.61 14.87 -12.54
C LYS A 227 -38.54 15.88 -12.99
N LYS A 228 -38.18 16.82 -12.12
CA LYS A 228 -37.22 17.89 -12.46
C LYS A 228 -35.82 17.50 -11.99
N SER A 229 -34.86 17.41 -12.93
CA SER A 229 -33.45 17.25 -12.64
C SER A 229 -32.92 18.51 -11.90
N ILE A 230 -31.98 18.29 -11.01
CA ILE A 230 -31.18 19.32 -10.34
C ILE A 230 -29.84 19.32 -11.06
N ASP A 231 -29.49 20.46 -11.63
CA ASP A 231 -28.22 20.61 -12.36
C ASP A 231 -27.06 20.60 -11.35
N CYS A 232 -26.09 19.73 -11.60
CA CYS A 232 -24.86 19.58 -10.80
C CYS A 232 -23.67 19.55 -11.76
N GLU A 233 -22.87 20.62 -11.77
CA GLU A 233 -21.66 20.68 -12.61
C GLU A 233 -20.49 19.92 -11.97
N THR A 234 -20.47 19.86 -10.62
CA THR A 234 -19.44 19.24 -9.80
C THR A 234 -20.03 18.26 -8.79
N GLU A 235 -19.18 17.40 -8.19
CA GLU A 235 -19.62 16.56 -7.06
C GLU A 235 -20.03 17.40 -5.85
N GLU A 236 -19.36 18.54 -5.62
CA GLU A 236 -19.67 19.50 -4.57
C GLU A 236 -21.12 19.97 -4.66
N ASP A 237 -21.65 20.20 -5.88
CA ASP A 237 -23.04 20.60 -6.07
C ASP A 237 -24.00 19.49 -5.64
N VAL A 238 -23.65 18.22 -5.89
CA VAL A 238 -24.45 17.07 -5.43
C VAL A 238 -24.49 17.02 -3.91
N TYR A 239 -23.34 17.14 -3.24
CA TYR A 239 -23.26 17.16 -1.78
C TYR A 239 -24.01 18.34 -1.20
N LYS A 240 -23.84 19.53 -1.75
CA LYS A 240 -24.55 20.75 -1.33
C LYS A 240 -26.06 20.62 -1.47
N ALA A 241 -26.56 20.01 -2.53
CA ALA A 241 -28.00 19.77 -2.70
C ALA A 241 -28.57 18.76 -1.68
N LEU A 242 -27.70 18.00 -1.03
CA LEU A 242 -28.01 17.06 0.04
C LEU A 242 -27.71 17.65 1.44
N ASP A 243 -27.42 18.95 1.56
CA ASP A 243 -27.00 19.64 2.79
C ASP A 243 -25.77 18.96 3.42
N LEU A 244 -24.74 18.74 2.63
CA LEU A 244 -23.46 18.17 3.03
C LEU A 244 -22.31 19.01 2.47
N VAL A 245 -21.21 19.11 3.20
CA VAL A 245 -19.94 19.52 2.63
C VAL A 245 -19.37 18.37 1.78
N TYR A 246 -18.50 18.71 0.84
CA TYR A 246 -17.89 17.73 -0.07
C TYR A 246 -17.09 16.68 0.70
N VAL A 247 -17.33 15.41 0.42
CA VAL A 247 -16.58 14.29 0.98
C VAL A 247 -15.51 13.84 -0.01
N PRO A 248 -14.20 13.93 0.34
CA PRO A 248 -13.12 13.40 -0.48
C PRO A 248 -13.31 11.91 -0.80
N PRO A 249 -12.94 11.44 -2.00
CA PRO A 249 -13.12 10.04 -2.41
C PRO A 249 -12.51 9.04 -1.42
N GLU A 250 -11.36 9.35 -0.82
CA GLU A 250 -10.64 8.50 0.13
C GLU A 250 -11.45 8.17 1.38
N LEU A 251 -12.39 9.05 1.76
CA LEU A 251 -13.22 8.89 2.96
C LEU A 251 -14.55 8.15 2.70
N ARG A 252 -14.93 7.90 1.44
CA ARG A 252 -16.25 7.37 1.04
C ARG A 252 -16.39 5.87 1.29
N GLU A 253 -16.28 5.42 2.54
CA GLU A 253 -16.35 3.99 2.92
C GLU A 253 -17.44 3.68 3.96
N ASP A 254 -18.34 4.62 4.24
CA ASP A 254 -19.42 4.53 5.26
C ASP A 254 -18.86 4.29 6.67
N THR A 255 -17.95 5.16 7.08
CA THR A 255 -17.27 5.12 8.38
C THR A 255 -17.47 6.39 9.22
N GLY A 256 -18.58 7.10 8.97
CA GLY A 256 -18.94 8.35 9.66
C GLY A 256 -18.72 9.62 8.84
N GLU A 257 -18.34 9.48 7.55
CA GLU A 257 -18.09 10.64 6.69
C GLU A 257 -19.35 11.42 6.33
N ILE A 258 -20.52 10.78 6.33
CA ILE A 258 -21.80 11.46 6.07
C ILE A 258 -22.18 12.37 7.27
N GLU A 259 -22.06 11.84 8.48
CA GLU A 259 -22.31 12.57 9.71
C GLU A 259 -21.33 13.73 9.86
N ALA A 260 -20.04 13.49 9.64
CA ALA A 260 -19.02 14.52 9.69
C ALA A 260 -19.22 15.61 8.62
N ALA A 261 -19.69 15.22 7.41
CA ALA A 261 -20.02 16.18 6.35
C ALA A 261 -21.26 17.04 6.67
N GLU A 262 -22.22 16.49 7.41
CA GLU A 262 -23.39 17.22 7.89
C GLU A 262 -23.05 18.27 8.95
N GLU A 263 -22.08 17.93 9.81
CA GLU A 263 -21.61 18.78 10.91
C GLU A 263 -20.47 19.74 10.51
N ASP A 264 -20.05 19.74 9.22
CA ASP A 264 -18.85 20.46 8.73
C ASP A 264 -17.57 20.10 9.53
N ALA A 265 -17.47 18.83 9.91
CA ALA A 265 -16.41 18.29 10.78
C ALA A 265 -15.49 17.29 10.05
N LEU A 266 -15.45 17.33 8.72
CA LEU A 266 -14.49 16.55 7.95
C LEU A 266 -13.05 17.04 8.20
N PRO A 267 -12.05 16.15 8.30
CA PRO A 267 -10.66 16.55 8.51
C PRO A 267 -10.07 17.23 7.28
N THR A 268 -9.16 18.17 7.50
CA THR A 268 -8.25 18.66 6.45
C THR A 268 -7.15 17.61 6.24
N LEU A 269 -7.34 16.75 5.25
CA LEU A 269 -6.48 15.59 5.03
C LEU A 269 -5.04 15.99 4.70
N VAL A 270 -4.09 15.23 5.25
CA VAL A 270 -2.66 15.35 4.92
C VAL A 270 -2.43 15.16 3.42
N GLU A 271 -1.50 15.90 2.86
CA GLU A 271 -1.13 15.85 1.43
C GLU A 271 0.32 15.39 1.22
N ILE A 272 0.63 14.92 0.01
CA ILE A 272 2.00 14.50 -0.36
C ILE A 272 3.01 15.63 -0.12
N GLY A 273 2.64 16.87 -0.44
CA GLY A 273 3.48 18.05 -0.25
C GLY A 273 3.72 18.45 1.21
N ASP A 274 3.01 17.87 2.17
CA ASP A 274 3.23 18.10 3.60
C ASP A 274 4.40 17.28 4.15
N ILE A 275 4.80 16.20 3.47
CA ILE A 275 5.86 15.29 3.91
C ILE A 275 7.22 15.93 3.71
N ARG A 276 7.98 16.10 4.79
CA ARG A 276 9.29 16.76 4.81
C ARG A 276 10.47 15.80 4.86
N GLY A 277 10.22 14.52 5.14
CA GLY A 277 11.24 13.48 5.17
C GLY A 277 10.66 12.14 5.54
N VAL A 278 11.46 11.11 5.43
CA VAL A 278 11.07 9.70 5.64
C VAL A 278 12.09 8.98 6.50
N PHE A 279 11.63 7.93 7.18
CA PHE A 279 12.45 7.04 8.00
C PHE A 279 12.35 5.62 7.47
N HIS A 280 12.99 4.65 8.16
CA HIS A 280 12.91 3.23 7.85
C HIS A 280 13.29 2.95 6.38
N ASN A 281 14.53 3.22 6.05
CA ASN A 281 15.10 2.97 4.72
C ASN A 281 16.38 2.15 4.86
N HIS A 282 16.63 1.27 3.91
CA HIS A 282 17.74 0.31 3.95
C HIS A 282 18.86 0.69 2.99
N SER A 283 20.09 0.38 3.38
CA SER A 283 21.29 0.59 2.58
C SER A 283 22.06 -0.71 2.36
N THR A 284 23.20 -0.60 1.71
CA THR A 284 24.14 -1.73 1.53
C THR A 284 24.71 -2.27 2.84
N TYR A 285 24.46 -1.61 3.98
CA TYR A 285 24.79 -2.15 5.31
C TYR A 285 23.91 -3.36 5.68
N SER A 286 22.69 -3.41 5.15
CA SER A 286 21.83 -4.60 5.21
C SER A 286 21.46 -5.09 3.82
N ASP A 287 20.22 -5.13 3.44
CA ASP A 287 19.73 -5.67 2.17
C ASP A 287 19.34 -4.62 1.12
N GLY A 288 19.55 -3.34 1.41
CA GLY A 288 19.39 -2.28 0.42
C GLY A 288 20.39 -2.37 -0.74
N ALA A 289 20.02 -1.75 -1.85
CA ALA A 289 20.79 -1.76 -3.11
C ALA A 289 21.74 -0.58 -3.29
N ALA A 290 21.59 0.49 -2.48
CA ALA A 290 22.36 1.72 -2.56
C ALA A 290 23.06 2.04 -1.24
N THR A 291 24.15 2.81 -1.29
CA THR A 291 24.86 3.30 -0.11
C THR A 291 24.03 4.31 0.67
N VAL A 292 24.38 4.58 1.93
CA VAL A 292 23.73 5.62 2.74
C VAL A 292 23.77 6.98 2.04
N GLU A 293 24.91 7.33 1.42
CA GLU A 293 25.06 8.59 0.68
C GLU A 293 24.15 8.66 -0.55
N GLU A 294 24.11 7.59 -1.38
CA GLU A 294 23.24 7.55 -2.56
C GLU A 294 21.75 7.66 -2.18
N MET A 295 21.32 6.97 -1.12
CA MET A 295 19.95 7.06 -0.60
C MET A 295 19.65 8.48 -0.10
N ALA A 296 20.57 9.08 0.66
CA ALA A 296 20.41 10.44 1.16
C ALA A 296 20.34 11.49 0.03
N LEU A 297 21.19 11.37 -0.98
CA LEU A 297 21.16 12.26 -2.15
C LEU A 297 19.88 12.12 -2.97
N ALA A 298 19.36 10.89 -3.12
CA ALA A 298 18.08 10.66 -3.76
C ALA A 298 16.92 11.26 -2.95
N ALA A 299 16.92 11.11 -1.62
CA ALA A 299 15.95 11.74 -0.73
C ALA A 299 15.99 13.29 -0.84
N LYS A 300 17.18 13.88 -0.90
CA LYS A 300 17.37 15.32 -1.12
C LYS A 300 16.81 15.77 -2.48
N LYS A 301 16.98 14.97 -3.53
CA LYS A 301 16.43 15.25 -4.86
C LYS A 301 14.89 15.24 -4.88
N LEU A 302 14.26 14.47 -4.00
CA LEU A 302 12.81 14.48 -3.77
C LEU A 302 12.34 15.71 -2.98
N GLY A 303 13.25 16.54 -2.48
CA GLY A 303 12.94 17.75 -1.73
C GLY A 303 12.81 17.54 -0.23
N PHE A 304 13.24 16.40 0.32
CA PHE A 304 13.18 16.13 1.75
C PHE A 304 14.19 16.96 2.54
N GLU A 305 13.77 17.42 3.73
CA GLU A 305 14.61 18.13 4.70
C GLU A 305 15.43 17.17 5.57
N TYR A 306 15.00 15.92 5.65
CA TYR A 306 15.69 14.87 6.39
C TYR A 306 15.42 13.49 5.82
N PHE A 307 16.32 12.59 6.14
CA PHE A 307 16.29 11.18 5.77
C PHE A 307 16.72 10.34 6.96
N GLY A 308 16.00 9.28 7.28
CA GLY A 308 16.35 8.34 8.34
C GLY A 308 16.71 6.99 7.75
N ILE A 309 17.91 6.48 8.10
CA ILE A 309 18.32 5.11 7.79
C ILE A 309 17.69 4.13 8.80
N GLY A 310 17.40 2.90 8.38
CA GLY A 310 16.74 1.88 9.19
C GLY A 310 17.25 0.47 8.89
N ASP A 311 18.55 0.31 8.62
CA ASP A 311 19.13 -1.01 8.30
C ASP A 311 18.83 -2.04 9.40
N HIS A 312 18.65 -3.30 9.00
CA HIS A 312 18.27 -4.40 9.89
C HIS A 312 19.30 -4.68 10.98
N SER A 313 18.80 -5.06 12.16
CA SER A 313 19.61 -5.48 13.29
C SER A 313 20.17 -6.91 13.13
N GLN A 314 21.13 -7.26 13.97
CA GLN A 314 22.05 -8.40 13.79
C GLN A 314 21.37 -9.79 13.69
N SER A 315 20.20 -10.00 14.27
CA SER A 315 19.54 -11.31 14.29
C SER A 315 18.96 -11.69 12.93
N LEU A 316 18.59 -10.72 12.09
CA LEU A 316 18.02 -10.95 10.77
C LEU A 316 19.10 -11.29 9.72
N LYS A 317 19.68 -12.47 9.82
CA LYS A 317 20.78 -12.93 8.94
C LYS A 317 20.42 -12.96 7.46
N VAL A 318 19.15 -13.25 7.12
CA VAL A 318 18.68 -13.31 5.74
C VAL A 318 18.75 -11.95 5.05
N ALA A 319 18.55 -10.87 5.80
CA ALA A 319 18.69 -9.49 5.34
C ALA A 319 20.09 -8.89 5.65
N ARG A 320 21.07 -9.71 6.00
CA ARG A 320 22.44 -9.26 6.32
C ARG A 320 22.51 -8.27 7.48
N GLY A 321 21.66 -8.45 8.49
CA GLY A 321 21.56 -7.54 9.64
C GLY A 321 22.92 -7.19 10.27
N MET A 322 23.06 -5.91 10.64
CA MET A 322 24.33 -5.29 11.03
C MET A 322 24.89 -5.82 12.35
N SER A 323 26.16 -6.16 12.38
CA SER A 323 26.92 -6.33 13.62
C SER A 323 27.14 -4.98 14.32
N ILE A 324 27.44 -5.00 15.63
CA ILE A 324 27.74 -3.78 16.40
C ILE A 324 28.93 -3.00 15.80
N ALA A 325 29.89 -3.69 15.18
CA ALA A 325 31.03 -3.05 14.51
C ALA A 325 30.58 -2.26 13.27
N GLN A 326 29.63 -2.81 12.49
CA GLN A 326 29.04 -2.14 11.33
C GLN A 326 28.16 -0.96 11.75
N VAL A 327 27.39 -1.07 12.84
CA VAL A 327 26.66 0.08 13.42
C VAL A 327 27.60 1.25 13.69
N LYS A 328 28.73 1.00 14.37
CA LYS A 328 29.72 2.04 14.64
C LYS A 328 30.36 2.63 13.37
N GLN A 329 30.52 1.83 12.33
CA GLN A 329 31.03 2.28 11.03
C GLN A 329 30.00 3.17 10.33
N GLN A 330 28.75 2.73 10.23
CA GLN A 330 27.66 3.48 9.62
C GLN A 330 27.43 4.82 10.32
N HIS A 331 27.49 4.86 11.66
CA HIS A 331 27.34 6.10 12.41
C HIS A 331 28.43 7.13 12.08
N ARG A 332 29.71 6.69 11.93
CA ARG A 332 30.79 7.59 11.48
C ARG A 332 30.58 8.12 10.07
N GLU A 333 30.08 7.26 9.16
CA GLU A 333 29.74 7.66 7.79
C GLU A 333 28.61 8.70 7.77
N ILE A 334 27.56 8.48 8.57
CA ILE A 334 26.45 9.43 8.69
C ILE A 334 26.91 10.77 9.30
N ASP A 335 27.78 10.74 10.32
CA ASP A 335 28.33 11.96 10.92
C ASP A 335 29.12 12.76 9.88
N ALA A 336 30.03 12.11 9.14
CA ALA A 336 30.79 12.73 8.07
C ALA A 336 29.89 13.27 6.93
N LEU A 337 28.84 12.52 6.56
CA LEU A 337 27.89 12.95 5.56
C LEU A 337 27.14 14.21 6.01
N ASN A 338 26.69 14.28 7.26
CA ASN A 338 25.99 15.43 7.82
C ASN A 338 26.85 16.70 7.90
N GLU A 339 28.19 16.59 7.94
CA GLU A 339 29.09 17.76 7.87
C GLU A 339 29.07 18.45 6.51
N HIS A 340 28.76 17.71 5.45
CA HIS A 340 28.81 18.19 4.06
C HIS A 340 27.43 18.38 3.41
N LEU A 341 26.40 17.73 3.94
CA LEU A 341 25.03 17.77 3.41
C LEU A 341 24.32 19.07 3.85
N THR A 342 24.31 20.07 2.97
CA THR A 342 23.57 21.30 3.23
C THR A 342 22.07 21.16 2.97
N GLY A 343 21.22 21.65 3.88
CA GLY A 343 19.76 21.70 3.71
C GLY A 343 19.05 20.38 3.92
N MET A 344 19.75 19.31 4.33
CA MET A 344 19.15 18.03 4.71
C MET A 344 19.97 17.40 5.87
N ARG A 345 19.28 16.68 6.76
CA ARG A 345 19.88 15.91 7.85
C ARG A 345 19.62 14.43 7.69
N VAL A 346 20.65 13.61 7.85
CA VAL A 346 20.53 12.15 7.95
C VAL A 346 20.46 11.75 9.42
N PHE A 347 19.40 11.02 9.81
CA PHE A 347 19.21 10.49 11.15
C PHE A 347 19.70 9.03 11.22
N LYS A 348 20.40 8.71 12.32
CA LYS A 348 20.85 7.36 12.65
C LYS A 348 19.69 6.55 13.21
N GLY A 349 19.19 5.62 12.45
CA GLY A 349 18.12 4.70 12.87
C GLY A 349 18.50 3.25 12.67
N VAL A 350 17.68 2.38 13.19
CA VAL A 350 17.76 0.93 13.01
C VAL A 350 16.37 0.34 12.97
N GLU A 351 16.16 -0.65 12.09
CA GLU A 351 15.05 -1.58 12.23
C GLU A 351 15.51 -2.75 13.10
N SER A 352 15.13 -2.67 14.38
CA SER A 352 15.46 -3.70 15.37
C SER A 352 14.43 -4.81 15.35
N ASP A 353 14.88 -6.05 15.19
CA ASP A 353 14.02 -7.20 15.43
C ASP A 353 13.46 -7.18 16.86
N ILE A 354 12.17 -7.48 16.98
CA ILE A 354 11.56 -7.87 18.25
C ILE A 354 11.84 -9.37 18.43
N LEU A 355 12.69 -9.73 19.39
CA LEU A 355 13.05 -11.11 19.65
C LEU A 355 11.88 -11.92 20.21
N GLU A 356 12.01 -13.23 20.30
CA GLU A 356 10.94 -14.14 20.77
C GLU A 356 10.38 -13.73 22.12
N ASP A 357 11.22 -13.27 23.03
CA ASP A 357 10.84 -12.82 24.37
C ASP A 357 10.33 -11.37 24.43
N GLY A 358 10.25 -10.66 23.29
CA GLY A 358 9.86 -9.26 23.18
C GLY A 358 10.96 -8.24 23.50
N SER A 359 12.20 -8.66 23.70
CA SER A 359 13.36 -7.73 23.78
C SER A 359 13.77 -7.23 22.40
N LEU A 360 14.50 -6.11 22.37
CA LEU A 360 15.13 -5.60 21.14
C LEU A 360 16.47 -6.31 20.91
N ASP A 361 16.92 -6.34 19.66
CA ASP A 361 18.04 -7.18 19.21
C ASP A 361 19.43 -6.67 19.59
N TYR A 362 19.57 -5.43 20.04
CA TYR A 362 20.85 -4.88 20.53
C TYR A 362 20.80 -4.59 22.04
N PRO A 363 21.95 -4.64 22.74
CA PRO A 363 22.04 -4.18 24.12
C PRO A 363 21.83 -2.66 24.21
N ASP A 364 21.39 -2.19 25.38
CA ASP A 364 21.00 -0.80 25.63
C ASP A 364 22.09 0.22 25.27
N GLU A 365 23.36 -0.09 25.55
CA GLU A 365 24.48 0.78 25.21
C GLU A 365 24.60 1.02 23.68
N VAL A 366 24.18 0.08 22.85
CA VAL A 366 24.17 0.23 21.39
C VAL A 366 22.90 0.97 20.97
N LEU A 367 21.75 0.61 21.52
CA LEU A 367 20.47 1.26 21.21
C LEU A 367 20.49 2.77 21.51
N ARG A 368 21.20 3.20 22.57
CA ARG A 368 21.37 4.62 22.91
C ARG A 368 22.13 5.43 21.86
N THR A 369 22.88 4.79 20.99
CA THR A 369 23.64 5.48 19.93
C THR A 369 22.80 5.89 18.73
N PHE A 370 21.61 5.30 18.54
CA PHE A 370 20.68 5.65 17.48
C PHE A 370 19.84 6.89 17.83
N ASP A 371 19.40 7.62 16.82
CA ASP A 371 18.44 8.71 16.98
C ASP A 371 17.02 8.17 17.18
N TYR A 372 16.69 7.08 16.50
CA TYR A 372 15.39 6.39 16.59
C TYR A 372 15.53 4.89 16.34
N VAL A 373 14.55 4.12 16.82
CA VAL A 373 14.46 2.66 16.65
C VAL A 373 13.07 2.32 16.12
N VAL A 374 13.03 1.65 14.98
CA VAL A 374 11.85 0.96 14.47
C VAL A 374 11.87 -0.46 15.03
N ALA A 375 10.89 -0.85 15.81
CA ALA A 375 10.77 -2.21 16.33
C ALA A 375 9.87 -3.04 15.41
N SER A 376 10.37 -4.16 14.88
CA SER A 376 9.67 -4.95 13.87
C SER A 376 9.71 -6.45 14.15
N VAL A 377 8.67 -7.17 13.69
CA VAL A 377 8.60 -8.63 13.78
C VAL A 377 8.93 -9.25 12.43
N HIS A 378 10.01 -10.03 12.34
CA HIS A 378 10.41 -10.74 11.13
C HIS A 378 10.39 -12.26 11.27
N THR A 379 10.21 -12.78 12.49
CA THR A 379 10.28 -14.21 12.80
C THR A 379 9.06 -14.66 13.59
N LEU A 380 8.83 -15.99 13.63
CA LEU A 380 7.79 -16.62 14.45
C LEU A 380 6.36 -16.16 14.15
N PHE A 381 6.05 -15.88 12.87
CA PHE A 381 4.71 -15.45 12.43
C PHE A 381 3.56 -16.41 12.81
N GLY A 382 3.86 -17.63 13.20
CA GLY A 382 2.88 -18.61 13.67
C GLY A 382 2.66 -18.63 15.20
N MET A 383 3.21 -17.64 15.94
CA MET A 383 3.01 -17.48 17.37
C MET A 383 1.52 -17.28 17.68
N PRO A 384 0.98 -17.85 18.79
CA PRO A 384 -0.38 -17.58 19.25
C PRO A 384 -0.62 -16.07 19.46
N GLU A 385 -1.87 -15.62 19.23
CA GLU A 385 -2.24 -14.20 19.28
C GLU A 385 -1.85 -13.50 20.59
N ALA A 386 -2.17 -14.12 21.73
CA ALA A 386 -1.85 -13.55 23.04
C ALA A 386 -0.33 -13.43 23.27
N GLU A 387 0.46 -14.40 22.80
CA GLU A 387 1.91 -14.40 22.93
C GLU A 387 2.54 -13.33 22.00
N MET A 388 2.06 -13.24 20.75
CA MET A 388 2.52 -12.22 19.80
C MET A 388 2.19 -10.81 20.30
N THR A 389 0.98 -10.62 20.84
CA THR A 389 0.56 -9.33 21.43
C THR A 389 1.44 -8.95 22.61
N ALA A 390 1.69 -9.87 23.53
CA ALA A 390 2.57 -9.63 24.68
C ALA A 390 4.02 -9.32 24.24
N ARG A 391 4.53 -10.05 23.23
CA ARG A 391 5.86 -9.84 22.63
C ARG A 391 6.00 -8.41 22.09
N VAL A 392 5.05 -7.94 21.29
CA VAL A 392 5.06 -6.60 20.69
C VAL A 392 4.85 -5.53 21.77
N CYS A 393 3.92 -5.71 22.70
CA CYS A 393 3.70 -4.76 23.81
C CYS A 393 4.93 -4.64 24.71
N LYS A 394 5.69 -5.71 24.93
CA LYS A 394 6.97 -5.67 25.67
C LYS A 394 7.98 -4.81 24.91
N ALA A 395 8.14 -4.99 23.60
CA ALA A 395 9.03 -4.15 22.80
C ALA A 395 8.60 -2.68 22.80
N LEU A 396 7.31 -2.39 22.74
CA LEU A 396 6.77 -1.02 22.84
C LEU A 396 7.03 -0.38 24.22
N SER A 397 7.09 -1.18 25.29
CA SER A 397 7.43 -0.66 26.63
C SER A 397 8.90 -0.27 26.76
N HIS A 398 9.77 -0.73 25.86
CA HIS A 398 11.20 -0.42 25.91
C HIS A 398 11.44 1.07 25.57
N PRO A 399 12.23 1.80 26.37
CA PRO A 399 12.44 3.25 26.15
C PRO A 399 13.09 3.56 24.79
N ALA A 400 13.98 2.70 24.27
CA ALA A 400 14.60 2.88 22.96
C ALA A 400 13.61 2.84 21.81
N THR A 401 12.51 2.08 21.91
CA THR A 401 11.52 1.98 20.83
C THR A 401 10.93 3.34 20.56
N THR A 402 11.07 3.81 19.32
CA THR A 402 10.48 5.05 18.84
C THR A 402 9.15 4.79 18.15
N MET A 403 9.14 3.78 17.27
CA MET A 403 7.97 3.40 16.47
C MET A 403 7.88 1.89 16.25
N LEU A 404 6.66 1.39 16.06
CA LEU A 404 6.38 0.02 15.62
C LEU A 404 6.34 -0.01 14.10
N GLY A 405 7.21 -0.79 13.47
CA GLY A 405 7.24 -1.02 12.03
C GLY A 405 6.23 -2.07 11.59
N HIS A 406 5.64 -1.93 10.37
CA HIS A 406 4.71 -2.86 9.72
C HIS A 406 3.98 -3.83 10.65
N ALA A 407 3.14 -3.26 11.52
CA ALA A 407 2.58 -3.82 12.75
C ALA A 407 1.88 -5.19 12.62
N THR A 408 1.44 -5.59 11.43
CA THR A 408 0.80 -6.89 11.19
C THR A 408 1.69 -7.86 10.43
N GLY A 409 2.76 -7.39 9.80
CA GLY A 409 3.61 -8.17 8.91
C GLY A 409 2.87 -8.74 7.70
N ARG A 410 1.73 -8.16 7.31
CA ARG A 410 0.96 -8.58 6.13
C ARG A 410 1.75 -8.33 4.84
N LEU A 411 1.47 -9.16 3.83
CA LEU A 411 1.87 -8.90 2.45
C LEU A 411 0.63 -8.96 1.58
N LEU A 412 0.21 -7.84 1.03
CA LEU A 412 -1.01 -7.72 0.24
C LEU A 412 -1.03 -8.75 -0.90
N LEU A 413 -2.15 -9.46 -1.02
CA LEU A 413 -2.38 -10.50 -2.01
C LEU A 413 -1.43 -11.72 -1.94
N ARG A 414 -0.57 -11.79 -0.90
CA ARG A 414 0.42 -12.89 -0.73
C ARG A 414 0.33 -13.58 0.63
N ARG A 415 0.15 -12.83 1.72
CA ARG A 415 0.14 -13.37 3.08
C ARG A 415 -0.70 -12.49 3.98
N GLU A 416 -1.62 -13.08 4.73
CA GLU A 416 -2.30 -12.40 5.83
C GLU A 416 -1.28 -12.01 6.92
N GLY A 417 -1.59 -10.99 7.69
CA GLY A 417 -0.81 -10.64 8.88
C GLY A 417 -0.77 -11.80 9.89
N TYR A 418 0.22 -11.79 10.76
CA TYR A 418 0.23 -12.69 11.91
C TYR A 418 -0.93 -12.36 12.86
N LYS A 419 -1.33 -13.36 13.68
CA LYS A 419 -2.39 -13.14 14.67
C LYS A 419 -1.87 -12.24 15.77
N ILE A 420 -2.55 -11.12 16.01
CA ILE A 420 -2.21 -10.13 17.01
C ILE A 420 -3.46 -9.33 17.39
N ASP A 421 -3.62 -9.01 18.66
CA ASP A 421 -4.64 -8.07 19.13
C ASP A 421 -4.14 -6.63 18.90
N LEU A 422 -4.55 -6.05 17.76
CA LEU A 422 -4.14 -4.69 17.40
C LEU A 422 -4.71 -3.62 18.33
N ASP A 423 -5.84 -3.87 18.98
CA ASP A 423 -6.40 -2.92 19.93
C ASP A 423 -5.52 -2.82 21.17
N GLU A 424 -5.05 -3.96 21.68
CA GLU A 424 -4.10 -3.97 22.79
C GLU A 424 -2.74 -3.39 22.39
N VAL A 425 -2.27 -3.62 21.16
CA VAL A 425 -1.04 -3.01 20.64
C VAL A 425 -1.16 -1.48 20.58
N LEU A 426 -2.29 -0.96 20.10
CA LEU A 426 -2.54 0.49 20.08
C LEU A 426 -2.62 1.06 21.51
N ASN A 427 -3.26 0.35 22.46
CA ASN A 427 -3.26 0.72 23.88
C ASN A 427 -1.83 0.80 24.45
N CYS A 428 -0.98 -0.20 24.13
CA CYS A 428 0.42 -0.19 24.53
C CYS A 428 1.17 1.00 23.90
N ALA A 429 0.98 1.28 22.60
CA ALA A 429 1.61 2.40 21.92
C ALA A 429 1.22 3.75 22.55
N ALA A 430 -0.09 3.96 22.80
CA ALA A 430 -0.58 5.15 23.46
C ALA A 430 -0.01 5.31 24.89
N LYS A 431 -0.04 4.23 25.67
CA LYS A 431 0.48 4.19 27.04
C LYS A 431 1.95 4.59 27.16
N TYR A 432 2.77 4.11 26.22
CA TYR A 432 4.22 4.36 26.24
C TYR A 432 4.65 5.50 25.30
N GLY A 433 3.71 6.24 24.72
CA GLY A 433 3.98 7.37 23.82
C GLY A 433 4.76 6.96 22.56
N LYS A 434 4.51 5.75 22.04
CA LYS A 434 5.19 5.24 20.83
C LYS A 434 4.41 5.60 19.58
N MET A 435 5.13 5.80 18.47
CA MET A 435 4.54 6.02 17.16
C MET A 435 4.16 4.69 16.51
N ILE A 436 3.21 4.73 15.60
CA ILE A 436 2.87 3.57 14.75
C ILE A 436 3.17 3.93 13.29
N GLU A 437 3.83 3.02 12.60
CA GLU A 437 4.16 3.15 11.20
C GLU A 437 2.94 2.88 10.30
N ILE A 438 2.78 3.70 9.28
CA ILE A 438 2.21 3.29 7.99
C ILE A 438 3.39 2.93 7.09
N ASN A 439 3.69 1.64 6.99
CA ASN A 439 4.64 1.15 6.00
C ASN A 439 4.04 1.35 4.61
N ALA A 440 4.62 2.25 3.85
CA ALA A 440 4.09 2.71 2.57
C ALA A 440 4.45 1.80 1.39
N HIS A 441 5.29 0.76 1.62
CA HIS A 441 5.63 -0.16 0.57
C HIS A 441 4.36 -0.87 0.05
N PRO A 442 4.06 -0.83 -1.26
CA PRO A 442 2.78 -1.30 -1.82
C PRO A 442 2.50 -2.78 -1.59
N VAL A 443 3.50 -3.59 -1.32
CA VAL A 443 3.30 -5.00 -0.92
C VAL A 443 2.78 -5.14 0.51
N ARG A 444 2.85 -4.07 1.34
CA ARG A 444 2.43 -4.08 2.74
C ARG A 444 1.23 -3.16 2.99
N LEU A 445 1.40 -1.84 2.81
CA LEU A 445 0.49 -0.77 3.23
C LEU A 445 -0.08 -1.06 4.63
N ASP A 446 0.84 -1.23 5.58
CA ASP A 446 0.62 -1.70 6.94
C ASP A 446 1.07 -0.59 7.93
N LEU A 447 0.22 -0.06 8.72
CA LEU A 447 -1.05 -0.47 9.27
C LEU A 447 -2.23 -0.21 8.29
N ASP A 448 -3.30 -1.00 8.41
CA ASP A 448 -4.55 -0.78 7.67
C ASP A 448 -5.21 0.55 8.05
N TRP A 449 -5.79 1.26 7.08
CA TRP A 449 -6.42 2.57 7.28
C TRP A 449 -7.50 2.60 8.38
N THR A 450 -8.20 1.49 8.61
CA THR A 450 -9.23 1.39 9.66
C THR A 450 -8.61 1.48 11.06
N TYR A 451 -7.46 0.87 11.26
CA TYR A 451 -6.69 0.97 12.51
C TYR A 451 -5.95 2.31 12.62
N VAL A 452 -5.53 2.91 11.49
CA VAL A 452 -4.96 4.27 11.45
C VAL A 452 -5.96 5.29 12.00
N LYS A 453 -7.23 5.22 11.58
CA LYS A 453 -8.31 6.08 12.14
C LYS A 453 -8.48 5.88 13.65
N ARG A 454 -8.38 4.63 14.14
CA ARG A 454 -8.44 4.33 15.57
C ARG A 454 -7.24 4.88 16.33
N ALA A 455 -6.03 4.72 15.78
CA ALA A 455 -4.80 5.26 16.36
C ALA A 455 -4.88 6.80 16.51
N LYS A 456 -5.41 7.51 15.48
CA LYS A 456 -5.71 8.96 15.59
C LYS A 456 -6.62 9.27 16.77
N ALA A 457 -7.73 8.55 16.91
CA ALA A 457 -8.69 8.76 17.99
C ALA A 457 -8.07 8.55 19.39
N MET A 458 -6.99 7.74 19.49
CA MET A 458 -6.23 7.51 20.72
C MET A 458 -5.08 8.51 20.92
N GLY A 459 -4.90 9.48 20.03
CA GLY A 459 -3.81 10.47 20.08
C GLY A 459 -2.43 9.91 19.73
N ILE A 460 -2.36 8.75 19.06
CA ILE A 460 -1.10 8.14 18.63
C ILE A 460 -0.58 8.87 17.39
N THR A 461 0.65 9.35 17.45
CA THR A 461 1.34 9.93 16.28
C THR A 461 1.65 8.85 15.26
N ILE A 462 1.30 9.08 14.01
CA ILE A 462 1.58 8.18 12.89
C ILE A 462 2.86 8.63 12.16
N VAL A 463 3.65 7.67 11.70
CA VAL A 463 4.81 7.92 10.85
C VAL A 463 4.65 7.16 9.51
N ILE A 464 4.93 7.83 8.40
CA ILE A 464 4.81 7.26 7.05
C ILE A 464 6.21 6.94 6.54
N ASN A 465 6.50 5.67 6.33
CA ASN A 465 7.81 5.21 5.90
C ASN A 465 7.72 4.34 4.63
N PRO A 466 8.59 4.56 3.63
CA PRO A 466 8.55 3.78 2.39
C PRO A 466 9.12 2.37 2.55
N ASP A 467 9.92 2.08 3.59
CA ASP A 467 10.67 0.82 3.74
C ASP A 467 11.50 0.55 2.47
N ALA A 468 12.18 1.63 2.02
CA ALA A 468 12.85 1.66 0.73
C ALA A 468 14.19 0.92 0.77
N HIS A 469 14.40 0.02 -0.20
CA HIS A 469 15.61 -0.75 -0.39
C HIS A 469 16.41 -0.29 -1.63
N SER A 470 15.88 0.71 -2.36
CA SER A 470 16.56 1.39 -3.48
C SER A 470 16.19 2.86 -3.51
N THR A 471 16.92 3.64 -4.30
CA THR A 471 16.66 5.07 -4.47
C THR A 471 15.30 5.37 -5.08
N GLU A 472 14.81 4.50 -5.97
CA GLU A 472 13.52 4.60 -6.63
C GLU A 472 12.36 4.39 -5.66
N GLU A 473 12.55 3.47 -4.71
CA GLU A 473 11.52 3.11 -3.72
C GLU A 473 11.26 4.22 -2.68
N LEU A 474 12.14 5.21 -2.57
CA LEU A 474 11.89 6.38 -1.71
C LEU A 474 10.57 7.07 -2.06
N SER A 475 10.17 7.07 -3.33
CA SER A 475 8.91 7.67 -3.80
C SER A 475 7.65 6.93 -3.34
N LEU A 476 7.79 5.72 -2.83
CA LEU A 476 6.66 4.88 -2.36
C LEU A 476 5.93 5.48 -1.15
N TYR A 477 6.54 6.44 -0.43
CA TYR A 477 5.87 7.15 0.67
C TYR A 477 4.50 7.73 0.26
N ALA A 478 4.31 8.05 -1.04
CA ALA A 478 3.07 8.56 -1.57
C ALA A 478 1.87 7.61 -1.34
N TYR A 479 2.09 6.29 -1.43
CA TYR A 479 1.05 5.30 -1.12
C TYR A 479 0.71 5.26 0.37
N GLY A 480 1.68 5.56 1.23
CA GLY A 480 1.43 5.72 2.67
C GLY A 480 0.58 6.95 2.97
N VAL A 481 0.76 8.04 2.23
CA VAL A 481 -0.11 9.23 2.31
C VAL A 481 -1.54 8.87 1.90
N ASP A 482 -1.74 8.07 0.85
CA ASP A 482 -3.07 7.57 0.47
C ASP A 482 -3.75 6.79 1.62
N VAL A 483 -3.00 5.92 2.32
CA VAL A 483 -3.50 5.20 3.51
C VAL A 483 -3.82 6.17 4.67
N ALA A 484 -2.96 7.16 4.90
CA ALA A 484 -3.16 8.18 5.92
C ALA A 484 -4.44 9.00 5.66
N ARG A 485 -4.67 9.44 4.42
CA ARG A 485 -5.89 10.13 3.99
C ARG A 485 -7.14 9.28 4.21
N ARG A 486 -7.09 8.00 3.84
CA ARG A 486 -8.18 7.03 4.12
C ARG A 486 -8.39 6.83 5.61
N GLY A 487 -7.35 6.92 6.42
CA GLY A 487 -7.36 6.89 7.88
C GLY A 487 -7.75 8.21 8.54
N TRP A 488 -8.22 9.20 7.78
CA TRP A 488 -8.68 10.52 8.28
C TRP A 488 -7.57 11.37 8.90
N LEU A 489 -6.29 11.13 8.55
CA LEU A 489 -5.19 11.87 9.16
C LEU A 489 -5.07 13.27 8.57
N GLU A 490 -4.82 14.20 9.47
CA GLU A 490 -4.44 15.57 9.20
C GLU A 490 -2.91 15.71 9.32
N LYS A 491 -2.39 16.84 8.87
CA LYS A 491 -0.97 17.16 8.96
C LYS A 491 -0.41 17.03 10.39
N ALA A 492 -1.17 17.42 11.40
CA ALA A 492 -0.75 17.36 12.80
C ALA A 492 -0.59 15.91 13.34
N ASP A 493 -1.31 14.96 12.76
CA ASP A 493 -1.28 13.55 13.17
C ASP A 493 -0.04 12.80 12.66
N VAL A 494 0.65 13.34 11.63
CA VAL A 494 1.74 12.69 10.91
C VAL A 494 3.10 13.28 11.30
N PHE A 495 3.99 12.45 11.82
CA PHE A 495 5.32 12.87 12.28
C PHE A 495 6.19 13.44 11.15
N ASN A 496 6.06 12.89 9.95
CA ASN A 496 6.85 13.27 8.77
C ASN A 496 6.57 14.69 8.25
N THR A 497 5.55 15.36 8.74
CA THR A 497 5.22 16.75 8.36
C THR A 497 6.02 17.78 9.17
N ARG A 498 6.73 17.34 10.21
CA ARG A 498 7.57 18.19 11.07
C ARG A 498 8.87 18.57 10.34
N THR A 499 9.42 19.72 10.68
CA THR A 499 10.71 20.17 10.19
C THR A 499 11.85 19.28 10.73
N ALA A 500 13.00 19.25 10.05
CA ALA A 500 14.19 18.53 10.53
C ALA A 500 14.60 18.93 11.96
N LYS A 501 14.41 20.21 12.32
CA LYS A 501 14.70 20.73 13.67
C LYS A 501 13.74 20.18 14.73
N GLU A 502 12.46 20.12 14.42
CA GLU A 502 11.44 19.57 15.33
C GLU A 502 11.61 18.06 15.53
N VAL A 503 11.94 17.34 14.45
CA VAL A 503 12.27 15.90 14.50
C VAL A 503 13.50 15.66 15.39
N ALA A 504 14.59 16.41 15.19
CA ALA A 504 15.80 16.31 15.99
C ALA A 504 15.51 16.54 17.48
N LYS A 505 14.76 17.61 17.79
CA LYS A 505 14.36 17.94 19.18
C LYS A 505 13.56 16.81 19.82
N GLU A 506 12.65 16.19 19.08
CA GLU A 506 11.84 15.08 19.59
C GLU A 506 12.71 13.84 19.89
N PHE A 507 13.65 13.51 19.02
CA PHE A 507 14.55 12.38 19.25
C PHE A 507 15.50 12.65 20.44
N GLU A 508 16.01 13.87 20.57
CA GLU A 508 16.83 14.30 21.73
C GLU A 508 16.03 14.22 23.03
N ARG A 509 14.77 14.67 23.04
CA ARG A 509 13.88 14.57 24.21
C ARG A 509 13.71 13.11 24.66
N ARG A 510 13.41 12.19 23.71
CA ARG A 510 13.26 10.75 24.01
C ARG A 510 14.53 10.12 24.57
N LYS A 511 15.69 10.51 24.04
CA LYS A 511 16.99 10.04 24.58
C LYS A 511 17.23 10.55 26.00
N ALA A 512 16.89 11.81 26.29
CA ALA A 512 17.04 12.38 27.63
C ALA A 512 16.14 11.67 28.64
N GLU A 513 14.87 11.44 28.31
CA GLU A 513 13.92 10.71 29.16
C GLU A 513 14.36 9.27 29.46
N TRP A 514 15.08 8.63 28.53
CA TRP A 514 15.66 7.30 28.78
C TRP A 514 16.92 7.35 29.64
N ALA A 515 17.60 8.49 29.76
CA ALA A 515 18.80 8.63 30.58
C ALA A 515 18.48 8.89 32.09
N GLU A 516 17.26 9.36 32.37
CA GLU A 516 16.73 9.54 33.74
C GLU A 516 16.18 8.21 34.30
#